data_95c72bc3edb187eae5521a6cf111a941
#
_entry.id   95c72bc3edb187eae5521a6cf111a941
#
_cell.length_a   1.000
_cell.length_b   1.000
_cell.length_c   1.000
_cell.angle_alpha   90.00
_cell.angle_beta   90.00
_cell.angle_gamma   90.00
#
_symmetry.space_group_name_H-M   'P 1'
#
loop_
_entity.id
_entity.type
_entity.pdbx_description
1 polymer ?
#
loop_
_entity_poly.entity_id
_entity_poly.type
_entity_poly.pdbx_seq_one_letter_code
_entity_poly.pdbx_strand_id
1 'polypeptide(L)' 'MDRTSRERLKWKCRRGLLELDLVFGRFAPTLKDEEADSFAALLDMPDNDLWDIVAGRSDDYAPQLRAIVARLRAA' A
#
# COMPACT_ATOMS: atom_id res chain seq x y z
N MET A 1 11.53 -3.11 11.14
CA MET A 1 10.44 -2.14 11.40
C MET A 1 9.97 -2.33 12.82
N ASP A 2 9.92 -1.27 13.62
CA ASP A 2 9.49 -1.38 14.99
C ASP A 2 7.96 -1.34 15.09
N ARG A 3 7.44 -1.54 16.32
CA ARG A 3 6.00 -1.59 16.58
C ARG A 3 5.32 -0.27 16.25
N THR A 4 5.96 0.85 16.61
CA THR A 4 5.41 2.18 16.40
C THR A 4 5.26 2.49 14.91
N SER A 5 6.28 2.18 14.10
CA SER A 5 6.23 2.37 12.66
C SER A 5 5.15 1.51 12.02
N ARG A 6 5.00 0.26 12.47
CA ARG A 6 3.98 -0.64 11.96
C ARG A 6 2.57 -0.13 12.28
N GLU A 7 2.36 0.40 13.48
CA GLU A 7 1.06 0.97 13.85
C GLU A 7 0.73 2.22 13.05
N ARG A 8 1.72 3.08 12.78
CA ARG A 8 1.52 4.25 11.91
C ARG A 8 1.10 3.84 10.51
N LEU A 9 1.70 2.78 9.96
CA LEU A 9 1.30 2.27 8.65
C LEU A 9 -0.13 1.73 8.67
N LYS A 10 -0.54 1.06 9.73
CA LYS A 10 -1.92 0.59 9.88
C LYS A 10 -2.91 1.74 9.86
N TRP A 11 -2.61 2.84 10.54
CA TRP A 11 -3.47 4.02 10.51
C TRP A 11 -3.54 4.64 9.12
N LYS A 12 -2.40 4.74 8.42
CA LYS A 12 -2.37 5.24 7.04
C LYS A 12 -3.15 4.35 6.08
N CYS A 13 -3.31 3.07 6.39
CA CYS A 13 -4.09 2.16 5.56
C CYS A 13 -5.59 2.38 5.68
N ARG A 14 -6.05 3.06 6.72
CA ARG A 14 -7.48 3.35 6.90
C ARG A 14 -7.88 4.53 6.03
N ARG A 15 -8.60 4.22 4.98
CA ARG A 15 -9.05 5.21 4.01
C ARG A 15 -10.56 5.15 3.89
N GLY A 16 -11.16 6.18 3.31
CA GLY A 16 -12.60 6.18 3.08
C GLY A 16 -13.05 5.26 1.96
N LEU A 17 -12.13 4.65 1.24
CA LEU A 17 -12.43 3.74 0.15
C LEU A 17 -12.34 2.30 0.63
N LEU A 18 -13.49 1.63 0.70
CA LEU A 18 -13.61 0.29 1.28
C LEU A 18 -12.72 -0.73 0.56
N GLU A 19 -12.61 -0.65 -0.76
CA GLU A 19 -11.82 -1.58 -1.56
C GLU A 19 -10.34 -1.53 -1.16
N LEU A 20 -9.82 -0.33 -0.94
CA LEU A 20 -8.44 -0.17 -0.47
C LEU A 20 -8.26 -0.72 0.94
N ASP A 21 -9.23 -0.46 1.82
CA ASP A 21 -9.18 -0.96 3.18
C ASP A 21 -9.12 -2.48 3.22
N LEU A 22 -9.88 -3.15 2.35
CA LEU A 22 -9.86 -4.61 2.25
C LEU A 22 -8.52 -5.15 1.77
N VAL A 23 -7.96 -4.55 0.72
CA VAL A 23 -6.65 -4.96 0.18
C VAL A 23 -5.55 -4.75 1.20
N PHE A 24 -5.51 -3.59 1.82
CA PHE A 24 -4.49 -3.28 2.83
C PHE A 24 -4.62 -4.14 4.07
N GLY A 25 -5.84 -4.49 4.47
CA GLY A 25 -6.07 -5.39 5.58
C GLY A 25 -5.49 -6.78 5.34
N ARG A 26 -5.53 -7.26 4.09
CA ARG A 26 -4.91 -8.53 3.71
C ARG A 26 -3.41 -8.42 3.58
N PHE A 27 -2.92 -7.31 3.09
CA PHE A 27 -1.49 -7.12 2.80
C PHE A 27 -0.68 -6.79 4.05
N ALA A 28 -1.20 -5.97 4.95
CA ALA A 28 -0.45 -5.45 6.09
C ALA A 28 0.23 -6.54 6.93
N PRO A 29 -0.43 -7.68 7.25
CA PRO A 29 0.22 -8.73 8.01
C PRO A 29 1.42 -9.38 7.31
N THR A 30 1.51 -9.27 5.98
CA THR A 30 2.58 -9.87 5.18
C THR A 30 3.68 -8.87 4.85
N LEU A 31 3.54 -7.62 5.31
CA LEU A 31 4.50 -6.55 5.00
C LEU A 31 5.88 -6.87 5.56
N LYS A 32 6.89 -6.79 4.71
CA LYS A 32 8.28 -7.00 5.11
C LYS A 32 8.93 -5.67 5.48
N ASP A 33 9.93 -5.71 6.36
CA ASP A 33 10.62 -4.50 6.80
C ASP A 33 11.24 -3.74 5.62
N GLU A 34 11.79 -4.46 4.66
CA GLU A 34 12.40 -3.87 3.46
C GLU A 34 11.39 -3.18 2.54
N GLU A 35 10.10 -3.48 2.71
CA GLU A 35 9.01 -2.88 1.93
C GLU A 35 8.38 -1.67 2.60
N ALA A 36 8.74 -1.38 3.84
CA ALA A 36 8.06 -0.36 4.64
C ALA A 36 8.12 1.03 4.00
N ASP A 37 9.28 1.43 3.50
CA ASP A 37 9.45 2.74 2.88
C ASP A 37 8.65 2.86 1.58
N SER A 38 8.68 1.81 0.76
CA SER A 38 7.90 1.79 -0.49
C SER A 38 6.41 1.83 -0.22
N PHE A 39 5.95 1.07 0.77
CA PHE A 39 4.54 1.06 1.15
C PHE A 39 4.10 2.43 1.68
N ALA A 40 4.91 3.07 2.51
CA ALA A 40 4.62 4.40 3.03
C ALA A 40 4.50 5.42 1.89
N ALA A 41 5.38 5.33 0.88
CA ALA A 41 5.32 6.21 -0.28
C ALA A 41 4.00 6.05 -1.05
N LEU A 42 3.53 4.81 -1.21
CA LEU A 42 2.23 4.56 -1.86
C LEU A 42 1.08 5.14 -1.04
N LEU A 43 1.14 5.02 0.28
CA LEU A 43 0.07 5.50 1.16
C LEU A 43 -0.04 7.03 1.19
N ASP A 44 0.97 7.74 0.71
CA ASP A 44 0.92 9.20 0.59
C ASP A 44 0.15 9.67 -0.64
N MET A 45 -0.22 8.74 -1.54
CA MET A 45 -0.99 9.09 -2.74
C MET A 45 -2.48 9.29 -2.42
N PRO A 46 -3.19 10.13 -3.21
CA PRO A 46 -4.65 10.24 -3.09
C PRO A 46 -5.33 8.89 -3.32
N ASP A 47 -6.46 8.68 -2.65
CA ASP A 47 -7.18 7.40 -2.69
C ASP A 47 -7.51 6.95 -4.11
N ASN A 48 -8.00 7.84 -4.95
CA ASN A 48 -8.38 7.49 -6.32
C ASN A 48 -7.18 7.03 -7.14
N ASP A 49 -6.05 7.73 -7.04
CA ASP A 49 -4.84 7.37 -7.75
C ASP A 49 -4.30 6.05 -7.25
N LEU A 50 -4.28 5.87 -5.94
CA LEU A 50 -3.80 4.63 -5.33
C LEU A 50 -4.66 3.44 -5.73
N TRP A 51 -5.99 3.61 -5.72
CA TRP A 51 -6.89 2.53 -6.14
C TRP A 51 -6.69 2.15 -7.61
N ASP A 52 -6.50 3.14 -8.49
CA ASP A 52 -6.24 2.85 -9.91
C ASP A 52 -4.97 2.01 -10.09
N ILE A 53 -3.94 2.28 -9.31
CA ILE A 53 -2.70 1.49 -9.34
C ILE A 53 -2.95 0.08 -8.82
N VAL A 54 -3.60 -0.05 -7.67
CA VAL A 54 -3.87 -1.36 -7.04
C VAL A 54 -4.81 -2.20 -7.91
N ALA A 55 -5.79 -1.57 -8.53
CA ALA A 55 -6.74 -2.26 -9.41
C ALA A 55 -6.13 -2.64 -10.78
N GLY A 56 -4.93 -2.17 -11.08
CA GLY A 56 -4.27 -2.49 -12.35
C GLY A 56 -4.65 -1.58 -13.51
N ARG A 57 -5.35 -0.47 -13.24
CA ARG A 57 -5.77 0.46 -14.29
C ARG A 57 -4.73 1.53 -14.59
N SER A 58 -3.76 1.72 -13.70
CA SER A 58 -2.70 2.72 -13.86
C SER A 58 -1.36 2.14 -13.47
N ASP A 59 -0.33 2.48 -14.24
CA ASP A 59 1.07 2.17 -13.93
C ASP A 59 1.86 3.44 -13.62
N ASP A 60 1.17 4.52 -13.26
CA ASP A 60 1.80 5.81 -12.98
C ASP A 60 2.35 5.84 -11.56
N TYR A 61 3.47 5.15 -11.35
CA TYR A 61 4.19 5.12 -10.08
C TYR A 61 5.69 5.04 -10.34
N ALA A 62 6.50 5.38 -9.32
CA ALA A 62 7.95 5.33 -9.45
C ALA A 62 8.43 3.88 -9.69
N PRO A 63 9.45 3.66 -10.54
CA PRO A 63 9.92 2.30 -10.86
C PRO A 63 10.31 1.46 -9.64
N GLN A 64 10.81 2.08 -8.58
CA GLN A 64 11.19 1.37 -7.36
C GLN A 64 9.97 0.80 -6.60
N LEU A 65 8.75 1.23 -6.94
CA LEU A 65 7.53 0.73 -6.31
C LEU A 65 6.94 -0.47 -7.03
N ARG A 66 7.53 -0.90 -8.15
CA ARG A 66 7.00 -1.99 -8.97
C ARG A 66 6.78 -3.28 -8.17
N ALA A 67 7.75 -3.65 -7.35
CA ALA A 67 7.69 -4.90 -6.60
C ALA A 67 6.54 -4.90 -5.59
N ILE A 68 6.36 -3.81 -4.85
CA ILE A 68 5.28 -3.74 -3.86
C ILE A 68 3.93 -3.61 -4.52
N VAL A 69 3.84 -2.91 -5.65
CA VAL A 69 2.59 -2.83 -6.42
C VAL A 69 2.17 -4.21 -6.89
N ALA A 70 3.10 -5.03 -7.39
CA ALA A 70 2.81 -6.39 -7.81
C ALA A 70 2.25 -7.23 -6.66
N ARG A 71 2.82 -7.09 -5.47
CA ARG A 71 2.35 -7.80 -4.29
C ARG A 71 0.95 -7.35 -3.87
N LEU A 72 0.68 -6.04 -3.91
CA LEU A 72 -0.64 -5.50 -3.58
C LEU A 72 -1.71 -5.99 -4.55
N ARG A 73 -1.38 -6.07 -5.84
CA ARG A 73 -2.31 -6.58 -6.86
C ARG A 73 -2.62 -8.06 -6.66
N ALA A 74 -1.70 -8.81 -6.07
CA ALA A 74 -1.86 -10.24 -5.79
C ALA A 74 -2.57 -10.54 -4.47
N ALA A 75 -2.73 -9.54 -3.63
CA ALA A 75 -3.32 -9.71 -2.31
C ALA A 75 -4.83 -9.97 -2.35
#